data_51cdeaf39ce5c3ab41b9f51c367ecb4e
#
_entry.id   51cdeaf39ce5c3ab41b9f51c367ecb4e
#
_cell.length_a   1.000
_cell.length_b   1.000
_cell.length_c   1.000
_cell.angle_alpha   90.00
_cell.angle_beta   90.00
_cell.angle_gamma   90.00
#
_symmetry.space_group_name_H-M   'P 1'
#
loop_
_entity.id
_entity.type
_entity.pdbx_description
1 polymer ?
#
loop_
_entity_poly.entity_id
_entity_poly.type
_entity_poly.pdbx_seq_one_letter_code
_entity_poly.pdbx_strand_id
1 'polypeptide(L)'
;MKTQITFAALLPALASFIPLHAHASSTSEDEMIVTGNTAADTTDSAAGAGFKTNDIDVGPLGTKSWIETPYSSTTVTKEMIENQQAQSVSEMLKYSPSTQMQARGGMDVGRPQSRGMQGSVVANSRLDGLNIVSTTAFPVEMLERMDVLNSLTGALYGPASPAGQFNFVAKRPTEETLRKVTLGYQSRSAFTGHADLGGHFDENKRFGYRVNLLDQEGEGNVHDSTLRRKLVSVALDWNIQPGTQLQLDASHYEFIQKGYVGSFNYGPNVKLPSAPNPKDKNLALSTAGNDLTTDTISTRLIHYFNDDWSMNAGVGWQQADRAMRSVSSKILNNQGDISRSMKDSTAAGRFRVLSNTAGL
;
A
#
# COMPACT_ATOMS: atom_id res chain seq x y z
N MET A 1 -17.83 13.45 22.33
CA MET A 1 -17.63 14.68 21.53
C MET A 1 -16.64 14.32 20.42
N LYS A 2 -17.11 14.22 19.18
CA LYS A 2 -16.24 13.98 18.00
C LYS A 2 -15.82 15.36 17.50
N THR A 3 -14.57 15.71 17.67
CA THR A 3 -13.99 16.90 17.05
C THR A 3 -13.80 16.59 15.56
N GLN A 4 -14.66 17.14 14.73
CA GLN A 4 -14.47 17.12 13.28
C GLN A 4 -13.43 18.20 12.94
N ILE A 5 -12.24 17.78 12.58
CA ILE A 5 -11.26 18.67 11.96
C ILE A 5 -11.61 18.73 10.48
N THR A 6 -12.19 19.85 10.06
CA THR A 6 -12.57 20.09 8.66
C THR A 6 -11.32 20.50 7.89
N PHE A 7 -10.74 19.61 7.13
CA PHE A 7 -9.56 19.84 6.26
C PHE A 7 -9.89 20.58 4.93
N ALA A 8 -11.06 21.19 4.81
CA ALA A 8 -11.52 21.80 3.55
C ALA A 8 -10.82 23.11 3.14
N ALA A 9 -9.90 23.67 3.93
CA ALA A 9 -9.41 25.03 3.72
C ALA A 9 -7.96 25.15 3.16
N LEU A 10 -7.24 24.07 2.91
CA LEU A 10 -5.82 24.15 2.54
C LEU A 10 -5.51 23.94 1.03
N LEU A 11 -6.44 23.47 0.22
CA LEU A 11 -6.15 23.23 -1.21
C LEU A 11 -6.12 24.47 -2.12
N PRO A 12 -6.85 25.58 -1.90
CA PRO A 12 -6.79 26.71 -2.83
C PRO A 12 -5.51 27.55 -2.76
N ALA A 13 -4.75 27.48 -1.66
CA ALA A 13 -3.59 28.35 -1.46
C ALA A 13 -2.30 27.86 -2.16
N LEU A 14 -2.20 26.60 -2.57
CA LEU A 14 -1.01 26.06 -3.24
C LEU A 14 -1.02 26.25 -4.77
N ALA A 15 -2.16 26.59 -5.37
CA ALA A 15 -2.28 26.74 -6.81
C ALA A 15 -1.68 28.05 -7.39
N SER A 16 -1.30 29.01 -6.53
CA SER A 16 -0.94 30.38 -6.95
C SER A 16 0.56 30.62 -7.20
N PHE A 17 1.45 29.63 -7.03
CA PHE A 17 2.90 29.84 -7.09
C PHE A 17 3.67 28.89 -8.01
N ILE A 18 3.13 28.53 -9.16
CA ILE A 18 3.92 27.78 -10.15
C ILE A 18 4.10 28.63 -11.41
N PRO A 19 5.26 29.27 -11.65
CA PRO A 19 5.58 29.79 -12.97
C PRO A 19 5.91 28.61 -13.90
N LEU A 20 5.03 28.36 -14.87
CA LEU A 20 5.27 27.40 -15.94
C LEU A 20 6.35 27.97 -16.87
N HIS A 21 7.60 27.54 -16.70
CA HIS A 21 8.63 27.75 -17.72
C HIS A 21 8.76 26.48 -18.54
N ALA A 22 8.20 26.51 -19.74
CA ALA A 22 8.46 25.49 -20.75
C ALA A 22 9.83 25.78 -21.37
N HIS A 23 10.82 24.93 -21.12
CA HIS A 23 12.06 24.90 -21.88
C HIS A 23 11.94 23.78 -22.90
N ALA A 24 11.96 24.15 -24.17
CA ALA A 24 12.18 23.23 -25.29
C ALA A 24 13.67 22.86 -25.28
N SER A 25 13.98 21.60 -25.01
CA SER A 25 15.32 21.04 -25.11
C SER A 25 15.52 20.41 -26.47
N SER A 26 16.57 20.83 -27.15
CA SER A 26 17.03 20.36 -28.46
C SER A 26 17.49 18.90 -28.37
N THR A 27 17.15 18.13 -29.39
CA THR A 27 17.59 16.77 -29.66
C THR A 27 19.11 16.64 -29.59
N SER A 28 19.61 15.78 -28.73
CA SER A 28 20.92 15.16 -28.82
C SER A 28 20.74 13.64 -28.91
N GLU A 29 21.56 13.03 -29.76
CA GLU A 29 21.56 11.63 -30.14
C GLU A 29 21.58 10.70 -28.91
N ASP A 30 20.76 9.64 -28.95
CA ASP A 30 20.64 8.60 -27.93
C ASP A 30 21.94 7.80 -27.84
N GLU A 31 22.81 8.18 -26.92
CA GLU A 31 23.90 7.33 -26.46
C GLU A 31 23.36 6.42 -25.33
N MET A 32 23.12 5.17 -25.63
CA MET A 32 22.70 4.19 -24.65
C MET A 32 23.91 3.83 -23.75
N ILE A 33 24.08 4.56 -22.65
CA ILE A 33 25.08 4.25 -21.65
C ILE A 33 24.56 3.08 -20.80
N VAL A 34 25.09 1.89 -21.03
CA VAL A 34 24.89 0.74 -20.13
C VAL A 34 25.83 0.90 -18.95
N THR A 35 25.39 1.54 -17.90
CA THR A 35 26.10 1.56 -16.61
C THR A 35 25.81 0.29 -15.84
N GLY A 36 26.81 -0.53 -15.63
CA GLY A 36 26.76 -1.67 -14.71
C GLY A 36 26.66 -1.12 -13.27
N ASN A 37 25.57 -1.46 -12.56
CA ASN A 37 25.36 -1.03 -11.19
C ASN A 37 26.32 -1.72 -10.23
N THR A 38 27.11 -0.94 -9.51
CA THR A 38 27.76 -1.38 -8.28
C THR A 38 26.76 -1.31 -7.11
N ALA A 39 26.84 -2.24 -6.19
CA ALA A 39 25.86 -2.55 -5.12
C ALA A 39 25.56 -1.43 -4.10
N ALA A 40 25.90 -0.16 -4.37
CA ALA A 40 25.73 0.96 -3.44
C ALA A 40 24.52 1.85 -3.72
N ASP A 41 23.77 1.62 -4.79
CA ASP A 41 22.67 2.52 -5.20
C ASP A 41 21.35 1.76 -5.31
N THR A 42 20.76 1.43 -4.16
CA THR A 42 19.52 0.66 -4.08
C THR A 42 18.28 1.48 -4.46
N THR A 43 18.39 2.80 -4.59
CA THR A 43 17.28 3.67 -4.97
C THR A 43 17.16 3.90 -6.48
N ASP A 44 18.27 3.87 -7.22
CA ASP A 44 18.27 4.05 -8.67
C ASP A 44 18.25 2.74 -9.46
N SER A 45 18.56 1.61 -8.83
CA SER A 45 18.56 0.30 -9.48
C SER A 45 17.20 -0.13 -10.02
N ALA A 46 16.12 0.30 -9.37
CA ALA A 46 14.76 0.00 -9.82
C ALA A 46 14.39 0.76 -11.08
N ALA A 47 14.82 2.00 -11.24
CA ALA A 47 14.54 2.82 -12.42
C ALA A 47 15.22 2.27 -13.69
N GLY A 48 16.43 1.75 -13.56
CA GLY A 48 17.17 1.14 -14.67
C GLY A 48 16.67 -0.26 -15.05
N ALA A 49 16.10 -1.01 -14.13
CA ALA A 49 15.60 -2.38 -14.32
C ALA A 49 14.11 -2.43 -14.68
N GLY A 50 13.38 -1.34 -14.59
CA GLY A 50 11.95 -1.28 -14.83
C GLY A 50 11.16 -2.09 -13.80
N PHE A 51 10.59 -3.22 -14.18
CA PHE A 51 9.74 -4.05 -13.30
C PHE A 51 10.51 -5.13 -12.52
N LYS A 52 11.83 -5.12 -12.53
CA LYS A 52 12.66 -6.14 -11.91
C LYS A 52 13.68 -5.50 -10.98
N THR A 53 13.85 -6.07 -9.79
CA THR A 53 14.97 -5.75 -8.88
C THR A 53 15.87 -6.98 -8.73
N ASN A 54 17.14 -6.73 -8.47
CA ASN A 54 18.12 -7.81 -8.19
C ASN A 54 18.24 -8.08 -6.69
N ASP A 55 17.72 -7.19 -5.85
CA ASP A 55 17.89 -7.24 -4.41
C ASP A 55 16.53 -7.33 -3.70
N ILE A 56 16.52 -8.00 -2.56
CA ILE A 56 15.35 -8.17 -1.71
C ILE A 56 15.74 -7.94 -0.24
N ASP A 57 14.83 -7.33 0.50
CA ASP A 57 14.96 -7.22 1.95
C ASP A 57 14.56 -8.55 2.61
N VAL A 58 15.53 -9.22 3.21
CA VAL A 58 15.36 -10.49 3.93
C VAL A 58 15.25 -10.24 5.45
N GLY A 59 14.84 -9.07 5.85
CA GLY A 59 14.62 -8.67 7.24
C GLY A 59 15.90 -8.68 8.08
N PRO A 60 15.99 -9.55 9.10
CA PRO A 60 17.18 -9.60 9.97
C PRO A 60 18.50 -9.88 9.25
N LEU A 61 18.44 -10.47 8.06
CA LEU A 61 19.62 -10.76 7.24
C LEU A 61 20.01 -9.59 6.31
N GLY A 62 19.26 -8.47 6.37
CA GLY A 62 19.47 -7.28 5.54
C GLY A 62 19.09 -7.50 4.07
N THR A 63 19.52 -6.58 3.22
CA THR A 63 19.32 -6.67 1.78
C THR A 63 20.29 -7.68 1.18
N LYS A 64 19.76 -8.62 0.38
CA LYS A 64 20.52 -9.67 -0.30
C LYS A 64 20.14 -9.71 -1.76
N SER A 65 21.10 -10.15 -2.59
CA SER A 65 20.75 -10.51 -3.97
C SER A 65 19.72 -11.64 -3.97
N TRP A 66 18.68 -11.51 -4.81
CA TRP A 66 17.62 -12.51 -4.88
C TRP A 66 18.17 -13.91 -5.26
N ILE A 67 19.26 -13.97 -6.03
CA ILE A 67 19.90 -15.22 -6.44
C ILE A 67 20.62 -15.92 -5.27
N GLU A 68 21.08 -15.16 -4.27
CA GLU A 68 21.76 -15.66 -3.08
C GLU A 68 20.79 -15.89 -1.90
N THR A 69 19.53 -15.50 -2.08
CA THR A 69 18.50 -15.62 -1.03
C THR A 69 17.95 -17.06 -1.03
N PRO A 70 17.99 -17.77 0.11
CA PRO A 70 17.51 -19.16 0.19
C PRO A 70 15.97 -19.25 0.24
N TYR A 71 15.27 -18.20 -0.17
CA TYR A 71 13.82 -18.10 -0.21
C TYR A 71 13.34 -17.83 -1.63
N SER A 72 12.20 -18.43 -1.99
CA SER A 72 11.49 -18.00 -3.18
C SER A 72 10.90 -16.63 -2.90
N SER A 73 11.28 -15.63 -3.66
CA SER A 73 10.90 -14.25 -3.44
C SER A 73 10.33 -13.60 -4.70
N THR A 74 9.54 -12.55 -4.50
CA THR A 74 9.00 -11.71 -5.56
C THR A 74 8.93 -10.28 -5.05
N THR A 75 9.38 -9.33 -5.86
CA THR A 75 9.24 -7.90 -5.55
C THR A 75 8.32 -7.22 -6.56
N VAL A 76 7.39 -6.43 -6.08
CA VAL A 76 6.57 -5.51 -6.87
C VAL A 76 7.17 -4.12 -6.70
N THR A 77 7.77 -3.59 -7.74
CA THR A 77 8.50 -2.31 -7.72
C THR A 77 7.55 -1.12 -7.81
N LYS A 78 8.05 0.07 -7.47
CA LYS A 78 7.34 1.34 -7.62
C LYS A 78 6.90 1.58 -9.07
N GLU A 79 7.77 1.31 -10.04
CA GLU A 79 7.48 1.44 -11.45
C GLU A 79 6.32 0.54 -11.86
N MET A 80 6.25 -0.68 -11.32
CA MET A 80 5.11 -1.56 -11.55
C MET A 80 3.84 -1.02 -10.90
N ILE A 81 3.91 -0.55 -9.65
CA ILE A 81 2.77 0.05 -8.93
C ILE A 81 2.23 1.25 -9.72
N GLU A 82 3.10 2.17 -10.15
CA GLU A 82 2.73 3.40 -10.84
C GLU A 82 2.23 3.12 -12.27
N ASN A 83 2.93 2.30 -13.06
CA ASN A 83 2.57 2.02 -14.44
C ASN A 83 1.29 1.18 -14.57
N GLN A 84 1.02 0.32 -13.59
CA GLN A 84 -0.24 -0.42 -13.51
C GLN A 84 -1.35 0.37 -12.83
N GLN A 85 -1.03 1.57 -12.34
CA GLN A 85 -1.97 2.43 -11.60
C GLN A 85 -2.65 1.66 -10.45
N ALA A 86 -1.87 0.82 -9.75
CA ALA A 86 -2.37 0.02 -8.65
C ALA A 86 -2.84 0.94 -7.51
N GLN A 87 -4.02 0.67 -6.98
CA GLN A 87 -4.66 1.45 -5.92
C GLN A 87 -4.86 0.65 -4.64
N SER A 88 -4.53 -0.63 -4.68
CA SER A 88 -4.71 -1.55 -3.55
C SER A 88 -3.64 -2.62 -3.52
N VAL A 89 -3.42 -3.20 -2.34
CA VAL A 89 -2.54 -4.37 -2.18
C VAL A 89 -3.02 -5.54 -3.05
N SER A 90 -4.33 -5.70 -3.21
CA SER A 90 -4.90 -6.75 -4.08
C SER A 90 -4.47 -6.59 -5.54
N GLU A 91 -4.33 -5.36 -6.02
CA GLU A 91 -3.87 -5.08 -7.38
C GLU A 91 -2.38 -5.34 -7.54
N MET A 92 -1.57 -5.00 -6.55
CA MET A 92 -0.15 -5.34 -6.54
C MET A 92 0.09 -6.85 -6.62
N LEU A 93 -0.69 -7.63 -5.87
CA LEU A 93 -0.56 -9.09 -5.82
C LEU A 93 -0.88 -9.80 -7.14
N LYS A 94 -1.59 -9.17 -8.07
CA LYS A 94 -1.89 -9.74 -9.41
C LYS A 94 -0.64 -10.11 -10.20
N TYR A 95 0.48 -9.45 -9.92
CA TYR A 95 1.74 -9.66 -10.63
C TYR A 95 2.67 -10.67 -9.96
N SER A 96 2.26 -11.26 -8.86
CA SER A 96 2.99 -12.32 -8.16
C SER A 96 2.22 -13.64 -8.30
N PRO A 97 2.69 -14.58 -9.12
CA PRO A 97 1.93 -15.81 -9.43
C PRO A 97 1.65 -16.71 -8.22
N SER A 98 2.49 -16.61 -7.19
CA SER A 98 2.35 -17.41 -5.97
C SER A 98 1.42 -16.80 -4.94
N THR A 99 0.94 -15.57 -5.16
CA THR A 99 0.21 -14.79 -4.15
C THR A 99 -1.23 -14.51 -4.56
N GLN A 100 -2.06 -14.27 -3.56
CA GLN A 100 -3.45 -13.85 -3.74
C GLN A 100 -3.95 -13.09 -2.52
N MET A 101 -5.02 -12.34 -2.67
CA MET A 101 -5.71 -11.69 -1.58
C MET A 101 -6.89 -12.53 -1.14
N GLN A 102 -6.91 -12.95 0.12
CA GLN A 102 -8.12 -13.47 0.73
C GLN A 102 -9.04 -12.32 1.12
N ALA A 103 -9.97 -11.96 0.25
CA ALA A 103 -10.91 -10.88 0.49
C ALA A 103 -11.82 -11.18 1.71
N ARG A 104 -12.07 -10.15 2.52
CA ARG A 104 -12.87 -10.23 3.75
C ARG A 104 -13.89 -9.10 3.85
N GLY A 105 -14.73 -8.94 2.85
CA GLY A 105 -15.85 -7.99 2.89
C GLY A 105 -15.59 -6.67 2.19
N GLY A 106 -14.76 -6.66 1.16
CA GLY A 106 -14.51 -5.51 0.30
C GLY A 106 -13.21 -5.66 -0.48
N MET A 107 -12.95 -4.73 -1.38
CA MET A 107 -11.80 -4.84 -2.29
C MET A 107 -10.46 -4.77 -1.55
N ASP A 108 -10.36 -3.95 -0.49
CA ASP A 108 -9.10 -3.71 0.23
C ASP A 108 -9.05 -4.33 1.61
N VAL A 109 -10.12 -5.00 2.05
CA VAL A 109 -10.12 -5.70 3.32
C VAL A 109 -9.83 -7.17 3.08
N GLY A 110 -8.58 -7.53 3.22
CA GLY A 110 -8.16 -8.89 2.96
C GLY A 110 -6.88 -9.26 3.70
N ARG A 111 -6.46 -10.48 3.50
CA ARG A 111 -5.16 -10.96 3.96
C ARG A 111 -4.38 -11.39 2.74
N PRO A 112 -3.20 -10.83 2.50
CA PRO A 112 -2.31 -11.39 1.52
C PRO A 112 -1.90 -12.80 1.96
N GLN A 113 -1.81 -13.69 1.01
CA GLN A 113 -1.44 -15.09 1.23
C GLN A 113 -0.64 -15.63 0.06
N SER A 114 0.22 -16.59 0.32
CA SER A 114 1.04 -17.26 -0.67
C SER A 114 0.70 -18.74 -0.71
N ARG A 115 0.68 -19.30 -1.93
CA ARG A 115 0.47 -20.73 -2.18
C ARG A 115 -0.81 -21.28 -1.53
N GLY A 116 -1.86 -20.49 -1.47
CA GLY A 116 -3.16 -20.88 -0.89
C GLY A 116 -3.21 -20.96 0.64
N MET A 117 -2.11 -20.64 1.34
CA MET A 117 -2.06 -20.69 2.80
C MET A 117 -2.55 -19.37 3.39
N GLN A 118 -3.48 -19.42 4.34
CA GLN A 118 -4.06 -18.24 4.96
C GLN A 118 -3.05 -17.49 5.83
N GLY A 119 -2.88 -16.19 5.58
CA GLY A 119 -2.07 -15.30 6.38
C GLY A 119 -2.68 -14.97 7.75
N SER A 120 -1.83 -14.68 8.71
CA SER A 120 -2.22 -14.09 10.00
C SER A 120 -2.71 -12.66 9.82
N VAL A 121 -3.46 -12.14 10.78
CA VAL A 121 -3.92 -10.74 10.79
C VAL A 121 -2.74 -9.77 10.91
N VAL A 122 -1.67 -10.16 11.60
CA VAL A 122 -0.53 -9.30 11.93
C VAL A 122 0.80 -9.92 11.51
N ALA A 123 1.04 -11.21 11.81
CA ALA A 123 2.38 -11.79 11.76
C ALA A 123 2.98 -11.92 10.33
N ASN A 124 2.16 -11.92 9.28
CA ASN A 124 2.60 -12.10 7.90
C ASN A 124 2.74 -10.79 7.11
N SER A 125 2.38 -9.64 7.68
CA SER A 125 2.47 -8.34 7.00
C SER A 125 3.30 -7.35 7.80
N ARG A 126 4.19 -6.64 7.12
CA ARG A 126 5.12 -5.69 7.70
C ARG A 126 5.18 -4.41 6.89
N LEU A 127 5.42 -3.31 7.57
CA LEU A 127 5.83 -2.05 6.96
C LEU A 127 7.25 -1.76 7.45
N ASP A 128 8.20 -1.73 6.54
CA ASP A 128 9.63 -1.54 6.84
C ASP A 128 10.14 -2.49 7.95
N GLY A 129 9.71 -3.77 7.89
CA GLY A 129 10.08 -4.80 8.86
C GLY A 129 9.25 -4.81 10.15
N LEU A 130 8.41 -3.83 10.42
CA LEU A 130 7.54 -3.76 11.61
C LEU A 130 6.15 -4.35 11.31
N ASN A 131 5.62 -5.17 12.21
CA ASN A 131 4.32 -5.81 12.03
C ASN A 131 3.19 -4.79 11.92
N ILE A 132 2.29 -5.03 10.97
CA ILE A 132 1.08 -4.23 10.74
C ILE A 132 -0.17 -5.10 10.62
N VAL A 133 -1.33 -4.48 10.75
CA VAL A 133 -2.62 -5.13 10.52
C VAL A 133 -2.84 -5.31 9.03
N SER A 134 -2.95 -6.56 8.56
CA SER A 134 -3.17 -6.86 7.15
C SER A 134 -4.63 -6.74 6.71
N THR A 135 -5.59 -6.76 7.65
CA THR A 135 -7.02 -6.75 7.33
C THR A 135 -7.63 -5.35 7.41
N THR A 136 -6.90 -4.37 6.95
CA THR A 136 -7.36 -2.98 6.77
C THR A 136 -6.99 -2.50 5.38
N ALA A 137 -7.56 -1.39 4.94
CA ALA A 137 -7.09 -0.73 3.74
C ALA A 137 -5.68 -0.16 3.96
N PHE A 138 -4.82 -0.29 2.94
CA PHE A 138 -3.45 0.15 3.00
C PHE A 138 -3.11 0.97 1.74
N PRO A 139 -2.59 2.20 1.88
CA PRO A 139 -2.30 3.06 0.74
C PRO A 139 -1.04 2.58 0.02
N VAL A 140 -1.14 2.33 -1.27
CA VAL A 140 -0.01 1.88 -2.09
C VAL A 140 0.83 3.06 -2.61
N GLU A 141 0.28 4.24 -2.63
CA GLU A 141 0.91 5.46 -3.15
C GLU A 141 2.13 5.91 -2.33
N MET A 142 2.20 5.53 -1.05
CA MET A 142 3.35 5.82 -0.19
C MET A 142 4.45 4.76 -0.27
N LEU A 143 4.27 3.71 -1.09
CA LEU A 143 5.20 2.59 -1.17
C LEU A 143 6.24 2.77 -2.26
N GLU A 144 7.47 2.40 -1.96
CA GLU A 144 8.55 2.22 -2.91
C GLU A 144 8.48 0.83 -3.56
N ARG A 145 8.16 -0.20 -2.76
CA ARG A 145 8.00 -1.56 -3.26
C ARG A 145 7.26 -2.44 -2.24
N MET A 146 6.91 -3.63 -2.67
CA MET A 146 6.45 -4.72 -1.81
C MET A 146 7.32 -5.95 -2.06
N ASP A 147 7.97 -6.42 -1.02
CA ASP A 147 8.77 -7.65 -1.04
C ASP A 147 7.94 -8.81 -0.48
N VAL A 148 7.91 -9.91 -1.21
CA VAL A 148 7.21 -11.14 -0.82
C VAL A 148 8.23 -12.26 -0.67
N LEU A 149 8.33 -12.81 0.55
CA LEU A 149 9.03 -14.06 0.82
C LEU A 149 8.00 -15.18 0.90
N ASN A 150 8.05 -16.10 -0.03
CA ASN A 150 7.10 -17.20 -0.09
C ASN A 150 7.43 -18.28 0.95
N SER A 151 6.38 -18.95 1.49
CA SER A 151 6.50 -20.10 2.37
C SER A 151 6.85 -19.78 3.83
N LEU A 152 7.68 -20.60 4.47
CA LEU A 152 8.00 -20.53 5.89
C LEU A 152 9.07 -19.47 6.17
N THR A 153 8.70 -18.43 6.89
CA THR A 153 9.59 -17.32 7.27
C THR A 153 9.86 -17.26 8.78
N GLY A 154 9.51 -18.34 9.50
CA GLY A 154 9.63 -18.40 10.96
C GLY A 154 11.06 -18.29 11.48
N ALA A 155 12.06 -18.70 10.70
CA ALA A 155 13.48 -18.53 11.06
C ALA A 155 13.92 -17.06 11.05
N LEU A 156 13.27 -16.20 10.24
CA LEU A 156 13.60 -14.78 10.13
C LEU A 156 12.80 -13.91 11.10
N TYR A 157 11.52 -14.23 11.26
CA TYR A 157 10.58 -13.32 11.91
C TYR A 157 9.81 -13.94 13.09
N GLY A 158 10.18 -15.15 13.50
CA GLY A 158 9.47 -15.89 14.53
C GLY A 158 8.18 -16.55 14.03
N PRO A 159 7.35 -17.08 14.94
CA PRO A 159 6.16 -17.86 14.57
C PRO A 159 5.17 -17.06 13.74
N ALA A 160 4.87 -17.55 12.54
CA ALA A 160 3.89 -16.99 11.62
C ALA A 160 3.18 -18.10 10.85
N SER A 161 2.06 -17.78 10.21
CA SER A 161 1.41 -18.70 9.26
C SER A 161 2.33 -18.95 8.07
N PRO A 162 2.32 -20.16 7.47
CA PRO A 162 3.14 -20.48 6.28
C PRO A 162 2.65 -19.78 5.00
N ALA A 163 1.92 -18.70 5.12
CA ALA A 163 1.39 -17.87 4.03
C ALA A 163 2.43 -16.96 3.38
N GLY A 164 3.69 -17.04 3.79
CA GLY A 164 4.74 -16.11 3.36
C GLY A 164 4.79 -14.83 4.20
N GLN A 165 5.75 -13.98 3.87
CA GLN A 165 5.93 -12.66 4.47
C GLN A 165 5.76 -11.60 3.40
N PHE A 166 4.97 -10.58 3.70
CA PHE A 166 4.70 -9.43 2.84
C PHE A 166 5.27 -8.20 3.54
N ASN A 167 6.39 -7.68 3.03
CA ASN A 167 7.03 -6.48 3.55
C ASN A 167 6.76 -5.32 2.60
N PHE A 168 6.02 -4.34 3.05
CA PHE A 168 5.79 -3.08 2.37
C PHE A 168 6.93 -2.12 2.73
N VAL A 169 7.59 -1.56 1.75
CA VAL A 169 8.68 -0.63 1.93
C VAL A 169 8.19 0.77 1.60
N ALA A 170 8.27 1.67 2.55
CA ALA A 170 7.84 3.05 2.38
C ALA A 170 8.83 3.86 1.53
N LYS A 171 8.31 4.84 0.79
CA LYS A 171 9.13 5.82 0.06
C LYS A 171 9.96 6.64 1.04
N ARG A 172 11.27 6.75 0.75
CA ARG A 172 12.21 7.56 1.52
C ARG A 172 12.47 8.92 0.85
N PRO A 173 13.05 9.90 1.57
CA PRO A 173 13.54 11.13 0.99
C PRO A 173 14.41 10.89 -0.25
N THR A 174 14.24 11.72 -1.27
CA THR A 174 14.99 11.64 -2.52
C THR A 174 16.26 12.49 -2.46
N GLU A 175 17.32 12.04 -3.13
CA GLU A 175 18.59 12.78 -3.24
C GLU A 175 18.39 14.15 -3.89
N GLU A 176 17.57 14.21 -4.94
CA GLU A 176 17.18 15.44 -5.61
C GLU A 176 15.78 15.88 -5.21
N THR A 177 15.45 17.15 -5.40
CA THR A 177 14.12 17.67 -5.11
C THR A 177 13.09 17.05 -6.05
N LEU A 178 12.17 16.28 -5.50
CA LEU A 178 11.05 15.70 -6.22
C LEU A 178 9.78 16.53 -6.03
N ARG A 179 9.09 16.82 -7.14
CA ARG A 179 7.78 17.47 -7.16
C ARG A 179 6.92 16.80 -8.22
N LYS A 180 6.26 15.70 -7.86
CA LYS A 180 5.42 14.93 -8.76
C LYS A 180 3.95 15.10 -8.38
N VAL A 181 3.13 15.48 -9.36
CA VAL A 181 1.68 15.52 -9.23
C VAL A 181 1.08 14.58 -10.26
N THR A 182 0.21 13.70 -9.81
CA THR A 182 -0.51 12.75 -10.67
C THR A 182 -2.00 13.04 -10.58
N LEU A 183 -2.63 13.25 -11.72
CA LEU A 183 -4.08 13.38 -11.83
C LEU A 183 -4.62 12.16 -12.54
N GLY A 184 -5.67 11.57 -12.01
CA GLY A 184 -6.28 10.36 -12.53
C GLY A 184 -7.80 10.48 -12.66
N TYR A 185 -8.33 9.76 -13.62
CA TYR A 185 -9.76 9.56 -13.80
C TYR A 185 -10.03 8.08 -14.04
N GLN A 186 -10.96 7.51 -13.30
CA GLN A 186 -11.28 6.10 -13.47
C GLN A 186 -12.76 5.81 -13.26
N SER A 187 -13.16 4.62 -13.69
CA SER A 187 -14.52 4.12 -13.57
C SER A 187 -15.54 5.09 -14.17
N ARG A 188 -16.59 5.46 -13.44
CA ARG A 188 -17.67 6.31 -13.96
C ARG A 188 -17.42 7.79 -13.69
N SER A 189 -16.82 8.14 -12.58
CA SER A 189 -16.56 9.53 -12.20
C SER A 189 -15.58 9.67 -11.04
N ALA A 190 -14.73 8.69 -10.79
CA ALA A 190 -13.74 8.79 -9.72
C ALA A 190 -12.53 9.59 -10.20
N PHE A 191 -12.28 10.73 -9.56
CA PHE A 191 -11.13 11.57 -9.78
C PHE A 191 -10.09 11.34 -8.68
N THR A 192 -8.82 11.36 -9.07
CA THR A 192 -7.70 11.18 -8.18
C THR A 192 -6.73 12.33 -8.35
N GLY A 193 -6.30 12.92 -7.24
CA GLY A 193 -5.14 13.80 -7.15
C GLY A 193 -4.12 13.19 -6.20
N HIS A 194 -2.88 13.00 -6.64
CA HIS A 194 -1.78 12.53 -5.82
C HIS A 194 -0.58 13.45 -5.98
N ALA A 195 -0.05 13.96 -4.87
CA ALA A 195 1.19 14.72 -4.82
C ALA A 195 2.25 13.92 -4.06
N ASP A 196 3.42 13.77 -4.70
CA ASP A 196 4.59 13.09 -4.15
C ASP A 196 5.76 14.09 -4.16
N LEU A 197 6.15 14.55 -2.98
CA LEU A 197 7.14 15.59 -2.77
C LEU A 197 8.31 15.03 -1.95
N GLY A 198 9.54 15.27 -2.37
CA GLY A 198 10.72 14.78 -1.69
C GLY A 198 11.94 15.67 -1.86
N GLY A 199 12.93 15.44 -1.02
CA GLY A 199 14.20 16.16 -1.06
C GLY A 199 14.81 16.36 0.32
N HIS A 200 15.69 17.36 0.43
CA HIS A 200 16.36 17.73 1.67
C HIS A 200 16.07 19.18 2.04
N PHE A 201 16.07 19.47 3.34
CA PHE A 201 15.86 20.84 3.85
C PHE A 201 17.15 21.66 3.86
N ASP A 202 18.31 20.99 3.85
CA ASP A 202 19.62 21.61 3.98
C ASP A 202 20.59 21.15 2.88
N GLU A 203 21.57 21.98 2.55
CA GLU A 203 22.57 21.71 1.51
C GLU A 203 23.47 20.51 1.86
N ASN A 204 23.66 20.25 3.17
CA ASN A 204 24.47 19.12 3.65
C ASN A 204 23.68 17.79 3.66
N LYS A 205 22.43 17.79 3.19
CA LYS A 205 21.55 16.61 3.13
C LYS A 205 21.41 15.89 4.48
N ARG A 206 21.44 16.64 5.58
CA ARG A 206 21.27 16.05 6.92
C ARG A 206 19.82 15.72 7.24
N PHE A 207 18.89 16.53 6.73
CA PHE A 207 17.46 16.36 6.97
C PHE A 207 16.73 16.16 5.66
N GLY A 208 16.32 14.92 5.41
CA GLY A 208 15.51 14.55 4.27
C GLY A 208 14.03 14.51 4.60
N TYR A 209 13.18 14.72 3.60
CA TYR A 209 11.73 14.61 3.71
C TYR A 209 11.12 13.91 2.50
N ARG A 210 10.04 13.19 2.73
CA ARG A 210 9.13 12.70 1.69
C ARG A 210 7.69 12.88 2.16
N VAL A 211 6.84 13.44 1.31
CA VAL A 211 5.43 13.68 1.61
C VAL A 211 4.58 13.12 0.48
N ASN A 212 3.60 12.28 0.82
CA ASN A 212 2.59 11.80 -0.11
C ASN A 212 1.21 12.28 0.34
N LEU A 213 0.50 12.95 -0.56
CA LEU A 213 -0.87 13.42 -0.34
C LEU A 213 -1.76 12.83 -1.43
N LEU A 214 -2.83 12.14 -1.05
CA LEU A 214 -3.81 11.58 -1.97
C LEU A 214 -5.20 12.07 -1.59
N ASP A 215 -5.96 12.46 -2.60
CA ASP A 215 -7.40 12.64 -2.52
C ASP A 215 -8.04 12.01 -3.75
N GLN A 216 -8.92 11.04 -3.50
CA GLN A 216 -9.70 10.38 -4.54
C GLN A 216 -11.16 10.32 -4.10
N GLU A 217 -12.05 10.74 -4.98
CA GLU A 217 -13.49 10.68 -4.73
C GLU A 217 -14.26 10.46 -6.03
N GLY A 218 -15.34 9.69 -5.95
CA GLY A 218 -16.26 9.50 -7.05
C GLY A 218 -17.03 8.19 -7.00
N GLU A 219 -17.66 7.89 -8.13
CA GLU A 219 -18.41 6.63 -8.31
C GLU A 219 -17.42 5.52 -8.73
N GLY A 220 -17.50 4.38 -8.06
CA GLY A 220 -16.71 3.21 -8.42
C GLY A 220 -17.21 2.50 -9.68
N ASN A 221 -16.78 1.26 -9.87
CA ASN A 221 -17.13 0.46 -11.03
C ASN A 221 -18.58 -0.08 -11.03
N VAL A 222 -19.24 -0.10 -9.87
CA VAL A 222 -20.64 -0.47 -9.72
C VAL A 222 -21.49 0.81 -9.69
N HIS A 223 -22.62 0.81 -10.40
CA HIS A 223 -23.54 1.96 -10.44
C HIS A 223 -24.03 2.32 -9.04
N ASP A 224 -24.09 3.60 -8.72
CA ASP A 224 -24.47 4.15 -7.40
C ASP A 224 -23.53 3.72 -6.25
N SER A 225 -22.32 3.24 -6.56
CA SER A 225 -21.28 3.05 -5.55
C SER A 225 -20.50 4.34 -5.30
N THR A 226 -19.92 4.46 -4.11
CA THR A 226 -19.04 5.58 -3.75
C THR A 226 -17.69 5.04 -3.34
N LEU A 227 -16.63 5.64 -3.88
CA LEU A 227 -15.26 5.41 -3.47
C LEU A 227 -14.65 6.73 -3.01
N ARG A 228 -14.04 6.74 -1.83
CA ARG A 228 -13.27 7.87 -1.32
C ARG A 228 -12.01 7.36 -0.65
N ARG A 229 -10.86 7.93 -1.02
CA ARG A 229 -9.57 7.62 -0.43
C ARG A 229 -8.83 8.91 -0.12
N LYS A 230 -8.28 9.02 1.10
CA LYS A 230 -7.47 10.17 1.51
C LYS A 230 -6.23 9.68 2.23
N LEU A 231 -5.07 10.14 1.80
CA LEU A 231 -3.79 9.83 2.41
C LEU A 231 -3.04 11.11 2.74
N VAL A 232 -2.48 11.13 3.93
CA VAL A 232 -1.36 11.99 4.29
C VAL A 232 -0.25 11.09 4.83
N SER A 233 0.91 11.11 4.20
CA SER A 233 2.08 10.35 4.63
C SER A 233 3.31 11.25 4.63
N VAL A 234 4.11 11.14 5.68
CA VAL A 234 5.36 11.90 5.86
C VAL A 234 6.44 10.93 6.29
N ALA A 235 7.58 10.95 5.61
CA ALA A 235 8.81 10.28 6.01
C ALA A 235 9.92 11.34 6.18
N LEU A 236 10.63 11.26 7.28
CA LEU A 236 11.73 12.16 7.62
C LEU A 236 12.98 11.33 7.93
N ASP A 237 14.09 11.72 7.36
CA ASP A 237 15.40 11.14 7.62
C ASP A 237 16.31 12.17 8.26
N TRP A 238 16.94 11.81 9.35
CA TRP A 238 17.97 12.60 9.99
C TRP A 238 19.30 11.84 9.97
N ASN A 239 20.21 12.29 9.14
CA ASN A 239 21.60 11.84 9.09
C ASN A 239 22.37 12.51 10.25
N ILE A 240 22.42 11.85 11.42
CA ILE A 240 22.99 12.39 12.66
C ILE A 240 24.50 12.59 12.47
N GLN A 241 25.15 11.57 11.92
CA GLN A 241 26.56 11.55 11.57
C GLN A 241 26.79 10.50 10.47
N PRO A 242 27.96 10.49 9.80
CA PRO A 242 28.28 9.44 8.85
C PRO A 242 28.03 8.04 9.44
N GLY A 243 27.27 7.22 8.74
CA GLY A 243 26.89 5.87 9.18
C GLY A 243 25.76 5.81 10.22
N THR A 244 25.18 6.95 10.66
CA THR A 244 24.05 6.94 11.63
C THR A 244 22.87 7.73 11.11
N GLN A 245 21.75 7.06 10.90
CA GLN A 245 20.52 7.66 10.43
C GLN A 245 19.35 7.33 11.36
N LEU A 246 18.54 8.34 11.68
CA LEU A 246 17.26 8.19 12.33
C LEU A 246 16.16 8.46 11.30
N GLN A 247 15.23 7.52 11.18
CA GLN A 247 14.07 7.60 10.31
C GLN A 247 12.80 7.77 11.15
N LEU A 248 11.89 8.62 10.70
CA LEU A 248 10.57 8.80 11.29
C LEU A 248 9.53 8.76 10.17
N ASP A 249 8.49 7.95 10.36
CA ASP A 249 7.37 7.82 9.44
C ASP A 249 6.06 8.03 10.16
N ALA A 250 5.15 8.74 9.52
CA ALA A 250 3.78 8.92 9.98
C ALA A 250 2.82 8.90 8.79
N SER A 251 1.69 8.20 8.93
CA SER A 251 0.65 8.20 7.92
C SER A 251 -0.74 8.14 8.52
N HIS A 252 -1.67 8.83 7.86
CA HIS A 252 -3.11 8.75 8.09
C HIS A 252 -3.80 8.42 6.77
N TYR A 253 -4.58 7.35 6.76
CA TYR A 253 -5.29 6.89 5.58
C TYR A 253 -6.77 6.62 5.89
N GLU A 254 -7.65 7.26 5.11
CA GLU A 254 -9.08 6.99 5.08
C GLU A 254 -9.45 6.27 3.79
N PHE A 255 -10.25 5.22 3.91
CA PHE A 255 -10.83 4.48 2.80
C PHE A 255 -12.32 4.25 3.06
N ILE A 256 -13.15 4.83 2.22
CA ILE A 256 -14.60 4.69 2.28
C ILE A 256 -15.09 4.12 0.95
N GLN A 257 -15.72 2.97 1.00
CA GLN A 257 -16.38 2.36 -0.14
C GLN A 257 -17.82 2.01 0.24
N LYS A 258 -18.78 2.58 -0.44
CA LYS A 258 -20.20 2.27 -0.30
C LYS A 258 -20.74 1.70 -1.61
N GLY A 259 -21.92 1.10 -1.55
CA GLY A 259 -22.49 0.44 -2.73
C GLY A 259 -21.91 -0.95 -2.97
N TYR A 260 -21.57 -1.66 -1.90
CA TYR A 260 -21.04 -3.02 -2.02
C TYR A 260 -22.16 -3.99 -2.40
N VAL A 261 -21.94 -4.77 -3.45
CA VAL A 261 -22.90 -5.72 -3.98
C VAL A 261 -23.07 -6.95 -3.06
N GLY A 262 -22.01 -7.31 -2.36
CA GLY A 262 -22.00 -8.46 -1.46
C GLY A 262 -21.81 -9.78 -2.17
N SER A 263 -22.18 -10.86 -1.47
CA SER A 263 -22.12 -12.23 -1.98
C SER A 263 -23.49 -12.73 -2.41
N PHE A 264 -23.49 -13.57 -3.44
CA PHE A 264 -24.68 -14.32 -3.85
C PHE A 264 -24.53 -15.79 -3.48
N ASN A 265 -25.51 -16.31 -2.77
CA ASN A 265 -25.62 -17.72 -2.42
C ASN A 265 -26.83 -18.33 -3.11
N TYR A 266 -26.79 -19.61 -3.43
CA TYR A 266 -27.89 -20.32 -4.07
C TYR A 266 -27.99 -21.75 -3.54
N GLY A 267 -29.18 -22.32 -3.62
CA GLY A 267 -29.43 -23.70 -3.23
C GLY A 267 -29.06 -24.71 -4.33
N PRO A 268 -28.99 -26.00 -4.01
CA PRO A 268 -28.57 -27.05 -4.96
C PRO A 268 -29.51 -27.19 -6.18
N ASN A 269 -30.74 -26.77 -6.03
CA ASN A 269 -31.79 -26.88 -7.08
C ASN A 269 -31.99 -25.55 -7.83
N VAL A 270 -31.17 -24.54 -7.57
CA VAL A 270 -31.28 -23.24 -8.22
C VAL A 270 -30.22 -23.16 -9.31
N LYS A 271 -30.67 -22.91 -10.55
CA LYS A 271 -29.77 -22.65 -11.68
C LYS A 271 -29.07 -21.32 -11.47
N LEU A 272 -27.75 -21.32 -11.55
CA LEU A 272 -26.98 -20.10 -11.43
C LEU A 272 -27.35 -19.11 -12.56
N PRO A 273 -27.82 -17.90 -12.24
CA PRO A 273 -28.13 -16.89 -13.26
C PRO A 273 -26.86 -16.36 -13.89
N SER A 274 -26.99 -15.62 -14.99
CA SER A 274 -25.91 -14.84 -15.57
C SER A 274 -25.32 -13.86 -14.55
N ALA A 275 -24.06 -13.54 -14.68
CA ALA A 275 -23.41 -12.52 -13.83
C ALA A 275 -24.17 -11.19 -13.97
N PRO A 276 -24.47 -10.49 -12.85
CA PRO A 276 -25.15 -9.21 -12.92
C PRO A 276 -24.26 -8.17 -13.59
N ASN A 277 -24.88 -7.28 -14.35
CA ASN A 277 -24.16 -6.19 -14.98
C ASN A 277 -23.90 -5.08 -13.94
N PRO A 278 -22.65 -4.68 -13.71
CA PRO A 278 -22.31 -3.62 -12.74
C PRO A 278 -22.91 -2.25 -13.08
N LYS A 279 -23.42 -2.07 -14.31
CA LYS A 279 -24.11 -0.85 -14.73
C LYS A 279 -25.60 -0.83 -14.36
N ASP A 280 -26.16 -1.96 -13.90
CA ASP A 280 -27.57 -2.04 -13.55
C ASP A 280 -27.85 -1.22 -12.27
N LYS A 281 -28.93 -0.45 -12.32
CA LYS A 281 -29.45 0.26 -11.15
C LYS A 281 -29.92 -0.75 -10.11
N ASN A 282 -29.79 -0.39 -8.83
CA ASN A 282 -30.19 -1.21 -7.68
C ASN A 282 -29.34 -2.48 -7.45
N LEU A 283 -28.25 -2.69 -8.18
CA LEU A 283 -27.32 -3.75 -7.87
C LEU A 283 -26.56 -3.43 -6.57
N ALA A 284 -26.05 -2.22 -6.46
CA ALA A 284 -25.40 -1.71 -5.27
C ALA A 284 -26.40 -1.40 -4.15
N LEU A 285 -26.01 -1.70 -2.92
CA LEU A 285 -26.75 -1.27 -1.74
C LEU A 285 -25.95 -0.14 -1.06
N SER A 286 -26.43 1.11 -1.17
CA SER A 286 -25.70 2.31 -0.72
C SER A 286 -25.34 2.30 0.76
N THR A 287 -26.07 1.54 1.58
CA THR A 287 -25.78 1.38 3.02
C THR A 287 -24.73 0.31 3.32
N ALA A 288 -24.42 -0.56 2.34
CA ALA A 288 -23.40 -1.60 2.49
C ALA A 288 -22.03 -1.08 2.04
N GLY A 289 -20.98 -1.50 2.71
CA GLY A 289 -19.61 -1.13 2.36
C GLY A 289 -18.70 -1.02 3.58
N ASN A 290 -17.55 -0.41 3.35
CA ASN A 290 -16.49 -0.26 4.31
C ASN A 290 -16.25 1.21 4.60
N ASP A 291 -15.86 1.49 5.85
CA ASP A 291 -15.39 2.77 6.33
C ASP A 291 -14.18 2.45 7.22
N LEU A 292 -12.99 2.72 6.70
CA LEU A 292 -11.74 2.27 7.27
C LEU A 292 -10.84 3.47 7.49
N THR A 293 -10.17 3.49 8.65
CA THR A 293 -9.12 4.48 8.95
C THR A 293 -7.91 3.74 9.47
N THR A 294 -6.73 4.08 8.98
CA THR A 294 -5.47 3.50 9.42
C THR A 294 -4.48 4.59 9.74
N ASP A 295 -4.03 4.62 10.98
CA ASP A 295 -2.98 5.52 11.47
C ASP A 295 -1.73 4.70 11.75
N THR A 296 -0.58 5.16 11.26
CA THR A 296 0.70 4.49 11.49
C THR A 296 1.76 5.52 11.87
N ILE A 297 2.55 5.21 12.88
CA ILE A 297 3.75 5.98 13.26
C ILE A 297 4.85 4.98 13.53
N SER A 298 6.03 5.21 12.98
CA SER A 298 7.20 4.40 13.25
C SER A 298 8.48 5.24 13.31
N THR A 299 9.46 4.71 14.00
CA THR A 299 10.82 5.24 14.00
C THR A 299 11.82 4.11 13.90
N ARG A 300 12.93 4.35 13.23
CA ARG A 300 14.02 3.40 13.05
C ARG A 300 15.36 4.11 13.19
N LEU A 301 16.27 3.52 13.93
CA LEU A 301 17.66 3.89 14.01
C LEU A 301 18.50 2.88 13.24
N ILE A 302 19.33 3.37 12.33
CA ILE A 302 20.29 2.56 11.57
C ILE A 302 21.67 3.10 11.89
N HIS A 303 22.60 2.19 12.23
CA HIS A 303 23.99 2.54 12.48
C HIS A 303 24.94 1.51 11.88
N TYR A 304 25.89 1.99 11.10
CA TYR A 304 26.98 1.19 10.55
C TYR A 304 28.24 1.43 11.40
N PHE A 305 28.69 0.39 12.09
CA PHE A 305 29.92 0.43 12.89
C PHE A 305 31.16 0.37 12.00
N ASN A 306 31.08 -0.45 10.94
CA ASN A 306 32.05 -0.66 9.89
C ASN A 306 31.39 -1.38 8.70
N ASP A 307 32.18 -1.82 7.73
CA ASP A 307 31.66 -2.49 6.53
C ASP A 307 31.02 -3.86 6.81
N ASP A 308 31.35 -4.51 7.93
CA ASP A 308 30.88 -5.85 8.30
C ASP A 308 29.74 -5.82 9.32
N TRP A 309 29.64 -4.76 10.12
CA TRP A 309 28.70 -4.69 11.23
C TRP A 309 27.80 -3.48 11.14
N SER A 310 26.50 -3.76 11.20
CA SER A 310 25.48 -2.72 11.28
C SER A 310 24.44 -3.07 12.34
N MET A 311 23.83 -2.06 12.90
CA MET A 311 22.70 -2.19 13.84
C MET A 311 21.47 -1.51 13.23
N ASN A 312 20.35 -2.15 13.34
CA ASN A 312 19.05 -1.52 13.12
C ASN A 312 18.14 -1.75 14.31
N ALA A 313 17.42 -0.74 14.75
CA ALA A 313 16.41 -0.83 15.80
C ALA A 313 15.22 0.01 15.41
N GLY A 314 14.02 -0.55 15.54
CA GLY A 314 12.80 0.12 15.16
C GLY A 314 11.66 -0.15 16.10
N VAL A 315 10.77 0.83 16.24
CA VAL A 315 9.49 0.71 16.92
C VAL A 315 8.40 1.36 16.08
N GLY A 316 7.24 0.71 16.02
CA GLY A 316 6.09 1.22 15.28
C GLY A 316 4.80 0.94 16.01
N TRP A 317 3.88 1.87 15.85
CA TRP A 317 2.51 1.76 16.31
C TRP A 317 1.55 1.94 15.14
N GLN A 318 0.55 1.08 15.07
CA GLN A 318 -0.52 1.20 14.10
C GLN A 318 -1.87 1.01 14.77
N GLN A 319 -2.82 1.87 14.42
CA GLN A 319 -4.24 1.69 14.74
C GLN A 319 -5.04 1.59 13.44
N ALA A 320 -5.86 0.56 13.33
CA ALA A 320 -6.80 0.38 12.24
C ALA A 320 -8.22 0.31 12.79
N ASP A 321 -9.05 1.27 12.43
CA ASP A 321 -10.48 1.31 12.75
C ASP A 321 -11.29 0.89 11.52
N ARG A 322 -12.24 -0.02 11.70
CA ARG A 322 -13.05 -0.59 10.62
C ARG A 322 -14.52 -0.59 10.98
N ALA A 323 -15.33 0.06 10.17
CA ALA A 323 -16.77 -0.09 10.16
C ALA A 323 -17.19 -0.76 8.84
N MET A 324 -17.72 -1.99 8.93
CA MET A 324 -18.02 -2.81 7.76
C MET A 324 -19.46 -3.27 7.80
N ARG A 325 -20.17 -3.06 6.67
CA ARG A 325 -21.51 -3.59 6.44
C ARG A 325 -21.49 -4.50 5.23
N SER A 326 -21.56 -5.79 5.50
CA SER A 326 -21.59 -6.81 4.44
C SER A 326 -23.01 -7.19 4.09
N VAL A 327 -23.21 -7.52 2.82
CA VAL A 327 -24.49 -7.98 2.28
C VAL A 327 -24.33 -9.39 1.78
N SER A 328 -25.32 -10.22 2.07
CA SER A 328 -25.46 -11.55 1.49
C SER A 328 -26.85 -11.68 0.88
N SER A 329 -26.89 -12.04 -0.38
CA SER A 329 -28.13 -12.30 -1.13
C SER A 329 -28.25 -13.78 -1.40
N LYS A 330 -29.38 -14.39 -1.05
CA LYS A 330 -29.68 -15.80 -1.36
C LYS A 330 -30.70 -15.85 -2.49
N ILE A 331 -30.35 -16.50 -3.58
CA ILE A 331 -31.26 -16.79 -4.69
C ILE A 331 -32.14 -17.96 -4.27
N LEU A 332 -33.47 -17.75 -4.25
CA LEU A 332 -34.43 -18.67 -3.68
C LEU A 332 -34.95 -19.66 -4.71
N ASN A 333 -35.11 -19.25 -5.96
CA ASN A 333 -35.68 -20.05 -7.05
C ASN A 333 -35.14 -19.63 -8.41
N ASN A 334 -35.56 -20.35 -9.45
CA ASN A 334 -35.14 -20.09 -10.83
C ASN A 334 -35.87 -18.90 -11.49
N GLN A 335 -36.85 -18.30 -10.82
CA GLN A 335 -37.54 -17.08 -11.23
C GLN A 335 -36.75 -15.82 -10.89
N GLY A 336 -35.71 -15.96 -10.04
CA GLY A 336 -34.82 -14.85 -9.66
C GLY A 336 -35.25 -14.15 -8.36
N ASP A 337 -36.15 -14.74 -7.57
CA ASP A 337 -36.44 -14.20 -6.24
C ASP A 337 -35.22 -14.30 -5.33
N ILE A 338 -34.95 -13.23 -4.62
CA ILE A 338 -33.84 -13.14 -3.70
C ILE A 338 -34.25 -12.75 -2.28
N SER A 339 -33.61 -13.35 -1.30
CA SER A 339 -33.61 -12.89 0.09
C SER A 339 -32.29 -12.22 0.38
N ARG A 340 -32.31 -11.01 0.91
CA ARG A 340 -31.10 -10.24 1.22
C ARG A 340 -31.00 -10.03 2.72
N SER A 341 -29.81 -10.30 3.26
CA SER A 341 -29.45 -10.03 4.64
C SER A 341 -28.26 -9.10 4.71
N MET A 342 -28.25 -8.19 5.67
CA MET A 342 -27.16 -7.28 5.93
C MET A 342 -26.60 -7.56 7.33
N LYS A 343 -25.28 -7.65 7.43
CA LYS A 343 -24.56 -7.82 8.68
C LYS A 343 -23.74 -6.56 8.93
N ASP A 344 -24.01 -5.91 10.04
CA ASP A 344 -23.23 -4.78 10.53
C ASP A 344 -22.17 -5.28 11.51
N SER A 345 -20.91 -4.98 11.22
CA SER A 345 -19.77 -5.32 12.07
C SER A 345 -18.99 -4.09 12.56
N THR A 346 -19.67 -2.95 12.68
CA THR A 346 -19.08 -1.68 13.09
C THR A 346 -18.40 -1.71 14.46
N ALA A 347 -18.87 -2.57 15.36
CA ALA A 347 -18.39 -2.67 16.73
C ALA A 347 -17.13 -3.52 16.91
N ALA A 348 -16.72 -4.32 15.92
CA ALA A 348 -15.65 -5.31 16.07
C ALA A 348 -14.34 -4.89 15.35
N GLY A 349 -14.14 -3.62 15.09
CA GLY A 349 -13.21 -3.19 14.08
C GLY A 349 -11.95 -2.47 14.51
N ARG A 350 -11.65 -2.30 15.80
CA ARG A 350 -10.42 -1.62 16.20
C ARG A 350 -9.29 -2.60 16.45
N PHE A 351 -8.18 -2.41 15.74
CA PHE A 351 -6.93 -3.12 15.95
C PHE A 351 -5.84 -2.14 16.34
N ARG A 352 -5.03 -2.52 17.30
CA ARG A 352 -3.81 -1.79 17.67
C ARG A 352 -2.66 -2.76 17.68
N VAL A 353 -1.57 -2.35 17.03
CA VAL A 353 -0.32 -3.12 17.00
C VAL A 353 0.79 -2.20 17.49
N LEU A 354 1.55 -2.68 18.45
CA LEU A 354 2.85 -2.15 18.82
C LEU A 354 3.88 -3.19 18.39
N SER A 355 4.81 -2.79 17.53
CA SER A 355 5.84 -3.66 16.98
C SER A 355 7.21 -3.06 17.26
N ASN A 356 8.17 -3.92 17.52
CA ASN A 356 9.58 -3.53 17.62
C ASN A 356 10.46 -4.53 16.87
N THR A 357 11.61 -4.09 16.45
CA THR A 357 12.65 -4.91 15.83
C THR A 357 14.00 -4.39 16.29
N ALA A 358 14.95 -5.31 16.41
CA ALA A 358 16.36 -4.99 16.60
C ALA A 358 17.18 -6.08 15.92
N GLY A 359 18.24 -5.64 15.23
CA GLY A 359 19.18 -6.50 14.55
C GLY A 359 20.62 -5.95 14.66
N LEU A 360 21.58 -6.83 14.65
CA LEU A 360 23.00 -6.54 14.64
C LEU A 360 23.67 -7.36 13.55
#